data_216c6672c1fcc9b1ca032e7472c2b295
#
_entry.id   216c6672c1fcc9b1ca032e7472c2b295
#
_cell.length_a   1.000
_cell.length_b   1.000
_cell.length_c   1.000
_cell.angle_alpha   90.00
_cell.angle_beta   90.00
_cell.angle_gamma   90.00
#
_symmetry.space_group_name_H-M   'P 1'
#
loop_
_entity.id
_entity.type
_entity.pdbx_description
1 polymer ?
#
loop_
_entity_poly.entity_id
_entity_poly.type
_entity_poly.pdbx_seq_one_letter_code
_entity_poly.pdbx_strand_id
1 'polypeptide(L)'
;MIKKQGTILIVDDNRNILTTVRMLLEPIFDGIITIANPNSIPAKLREEHPDVVLLDMNFSSGINSGNEGLYWLKEIKSLSPKTEVVLFTAYADIQLAVTGIKEGAADFIVKPFENEKLVRTLIEARDKNKPTDKTISRKGGNDSTGMMYWGDSEVMNNLRSIVEKVAATDANILITGENGTGKEVLANEIHRMSTRSAKKMLPVDMGAITETLFESELFGHVKGAFTDAKVDKPGKFELADGSTIFLDEIGNLSYGLQAKLLTALQRRSIVRVGGSTQIPINVRLVCATNRNLQQMVNDGEFREDLLYRINTIHLELPALRQRKSDIVPLAERFLRQYGDLYNKLNLRFSEETEKKLTSLPWYGNIRELQHAIEKAVILSDGGMISAEDIDGGNQQKREKPLEEVQTLDEMESRMIEKTIRECEGNLSVVAARLGISRQTLYNKIKRYGL
;
A
#
# COMPACT_ATOMS: atom_id res chain seq x y z
N MET A 1 22.40 15.12 -11.49
CA MET A 1 21.63 16.23 -10.87
C MET A 1 20.29 16.26 -11.56
N ILE A 2 19.20 15.91 -10.88
CA ILE A 2 17.86 16.25 -11.37
C ILE A 2 17.83 17.77 -11.38
N LYS A 3 17.71 18.36 -12.58
CA LYS A 3 17.58 19.80 -12.70
C LYS A 3 16.26 20.17 -12.04
N LYS A 4 16.30 20.94 -10.95
CA LYS A 4 15.07 21.51 -10.36
C LYS A 4 14.29 22.16 -11.49
N GLN A 5 13.00 21.93 -11.55
CA GLN A 5 12.19 22.45 -12.66
C GLN A 5 10.79 22.79 -12.17
N GLY A 6 10.33 23.97 -12.56
CA GLY A 6 8.97 24.41 -12.37
C GLY A 6 8.65 24.94 -10.98
N THR A 7 7.49 25.57 -10.86
CA THR A 7 7.00 26.21 -9.64
C THR A 7 5.73 25.51 -9.15
N ILE A 8 5.67 25.24 -7.86
CA ILE A 8 4.49 24.65 -7.20
C ILE A 8 3.90 25.58 -6.15
N LEU A 9 2.58 25.69 -6.14
CA LEU A 9 1.81 26.34 -5.09
C LEU A 9 1.14 25.27 -4.21
N ILE A 10 1.41 25.29 -2.91
CA ILE A 10 0.82 24.38 -1.92
C ILE A 10 -0.18 25.16 -1.07
N VAL A 11 -1.41 24.69 -1.04
CA VAL A 11 -2.53 25.32 -0.35
C VAL A 11 -3.13 24.35 0.65
N ASP A 12 -2.90 24.59 1.95
CA ASP A 12 -3.38 23.74 3.06
C ASP A 12 -3.44 24.61 4.33
N ASP A 13 -4.50 24.53 5.12
CA ASP A 13 -4.64 25.33 6.36
C ASP A 13 -3.74 24.80 7.48
N ASN A 14 -3.28 23.55 7.38
CA ASN A 14 -2.38 22.92 8.35
C ASN A 14 -0.91 23.28 8.08
N ARG A 15 -0.35 24.15 8.93
CA ARG A 15 1.05 24.60 8.81
C ARG A 15 2.08 23.47 8.87
N ASN A 16 1.80 22.37 9.60
CA ASN A 16 2.72 21.24 9.68
C ASN A 16 2.78 20.52 8.33
N ILE A 17 1.64 20.36 7.65
CA ILE A 17 1.58 19.79 6.31
C ILE A 17 2.33 20.68 5.33
N LEU A 18 2.10 21.98 5.34
CA LEU A 18 2.83 22.93 4.48
C LEU A 18 4.34 22.83 4.65
N THR A 19 4.82 22.74 5.90
CA THR A 19 6.26 22.62 6.20
C THR A 19 6.81 21.28 5.71
N THR A 20 6.13 20.17 5.99
CA THR A 20 6.56 18.81 5.62
C THR A 20 6.61 18.65 4.10
N VAL A 21 5.54 19.05 3.40
CA VAL A 21 5.47 18.95 1.94
C VAL A 21 6.49 19.89 1.28
N ARG A 22 6.70 21.10 1.81
CA ARG A 22 7.74 22.01 1.32
C ARG A 22 9.13 21.38 1.38
N MET A 23 9.52 20.84 2.55
CA MET A 23 10.82 20.19 2.73
C MET A 23 11.01 19.02 1.73
N LEU A 24 9.96 18.24 1.53
CA LEU A 24 9.97 17.10 0.61
C LEU A 24 10.17 17.53 -0.85
N LEU A 25 9.60 18.67 -1.25
CA LEU A 25 9.61 19.15 -2.64
C LEU A 25 10.77 20.10 -2.95
N GLU A 26 11.50 20.59 -1.95
CA GLU A 26 12.61 21.53 -2.11
C GLU A 26 13.75 21.03 -3.04
N PRO A 27 14.08 19.72 -3.08
CA PRO A 27 15.04 19.20 -4.04
C PRO A 27 14.51 19.07 -5.48
N ILE A 28 13.20 19.22 -5.73
CA ILE A 28 12.51 18.85 -6.97
C ILE A 28 12.04 20.06 -7.77
N PHE A 29 11.49 21.07 -7.10
CA PHE A 29 10.96 22.28 -7.71
C PHE A 29 11.91 23.47 -7.54
N ASP A 30 11.95 24.35 -8.56
CA ASP A 30 12.72 25.61 -8.50
C ASP A 30 12.08 26.62 -7.57
N GLY A 31 10.74 26.72 -7.60
CA GLY A 31 9.93 27.59 -6.78
C GLY A 31 8.88 26.81 -5.97
N ILE A 32 8.81 27.04 -4.65
CA ILE A 32 7.78 26.46 -3.79
C ILE A 32 7.11 27.58 -2.99
N ILE A 33 5.83 27.74 -3.25
CA ILE A 33 5.01 28.75 -2.59
C ILE A 33 4.03 28.02 -1.69
N THR A 34 3.91 28.46 -0.44
CA THR A 34 2.99 27.87 0.53
C THR A 34 2.01 28.93 1.03
N ILE A 35 0.73 28.63 1.02
CA ILE A 35 -0.32 29.52 1.57
C ILE A 35 -1.29 28.70 2.43
N ALA A 36 -1.66 29.28 3.58
CA ALA A 36 -2.62 28.69 4.49
C ALA A 36 -4.06 29.16 4.24
N ASN A 37 -4.22 30.28 3.51
CA ASN A 37 -5.53 30.85 3.22
C ASN A 37 -5.83 30.76 1.72
N PRO A 38 -6.85 30.00 1.30
CA PRO A 38 -7.16 29.79 -0.11
C PRO A 38 -7.59 31.10 -0.83
N ASN A 39 -8.06 32.10 -0.12
CA ASN A 39 -8.41 33.40 -0.70
C ASN A 39 -7.20 34.11 -1.35
N SER A 40 -5.99 33.70 -1.02
CA SER A 40 -4.76 34.24 -1.63
C SER A 40 -4.39 33.57 -2.96
N ILE A 41 -5.10 32.50 -3.37
CA ILE A 41 -4.82 31.74 -4.61
C ILE A 41 -4.83 32.66 -5.84
N PRO A 42 -5.86 33.52 -6.10
CA PRO A 42 -5.90 34.33 -7.31
C PRO A 42 -4.73 35.30 -7.43
N ALA A 43 -4.26 35.87 -6.32
CA ALA A 43 -3.11 36.75 -6.30
C ALA A 43 -1.82 35.99 -6.66
N LYS A 44 -1.61 34.81 -6.01
CA LYS A 44 -0.42 33.99 -6.21
C LYS A 44 -0.36 33.37 -7.61
N LEU A 45 -1.49 32.99 -8.21
CA LEU A 45 -1.54 32.54 -9.59
C LEU A 45 -1.06 33.60 -10.59
N ARG A 46 -1.41 34.89 -10.35
CA ARG A 46 -1.01 36.01 -11.22
C ARG A 46 0.43 36.44 -11.02
N GLU A 47 0.96 36.37 -9.80
CA GLU A 47 2.30 36.81 -9.45
C GLU A 47 3.36 35.76 -9.84
N GLU A 48 3.09 34.49 -9.56
CA GLU A 48 4.10 33.45 -9.54
C GLU A 48 3.95 32.44 -10.68
N HIS A 49 2.80 32.41 -11.37
CA HIS A 49 2.49 31.51 -12.48
C HIS A 49 2.89 30.04 -12.22
N PRO A 50 2.41 29.37 -11.16
CA PRO A 50 2.82 28.02 -10.81
C PRO A 50 2.40 27.01 -11.88
N ASP A 51 3.28 26.04 -12.15
CA ASP A 51 3.00 24.93 -13.07
C ASP A 51 2.00 23.95 -12.45
N VAL A 52 2.07 23.75 -11.13
CA VAL A 52 1.23 22.82 -10.36
C VAL A 52 0.70 23.49 -9.10
N VAL A 53 -0.53 23.19 -8.75
CA VAL A 53 -1.14 23.52 -7.45
C VAL A 53 -1.47 22.23 -6.70
N LEU A 54 -0.94 22.03 -5.50
CA LEU A 54 -1.41 21.05 -4.55
C LEU A 54 -2.46 21.70 -3.65
N LEU A 55 -3.71 21.28 -3.76
CA LEU A 55 -4.87 21.96 -3.19
C LEU A 55 -5.58 21.08 -2.16
N ASP A 56 -5.64 21.51 -0.91
CA ASP A 56 -6.48 20.84 0.09
C ASP A 56 -7.97 20.94 -0.28
N MET A 57 -8.71 19.89 0.05
CA MET A 57 -10.15 19.84 -0.22
C MET A 57 -10.99 20.54 0.86
N ASN A 58 -10.46 20.70 2.07
CA ASN A 58 -11.17 21.27 3.23
C ASN A 58 -10.31 22.30 3.97
N PHE A 59 -10.78 23.54 4.07
CA PHE A 59 -10.10 24.65 4.73
C PHE A 59 -10.76 25.12 6.03
N SER A 60 -11.93 24.59 6.38
CA SER A 60 -12.67 25.00 7.59
C SER A 60 -12.71 23.87 8.60
N SER A 61 -12.10 24.08 9.77
CA SER A 61 -12.20 23.16 10.90
C SER A 61 -13.65 23.08 11.41
N GLY A 62 -14.41 22.08 10.96
CA GLY A 62 -15.74 21.79 11.51
C GLY A 62 -16.81 21.33 10.52
N ILE A 63 -16.68 21.56 9.22
CA ILE A 63 -17.63 21.10 8.20
C ILE A 63 -16.85 20.46 7.06
N ASN A 64 -16.64 19.15 7.12
CA ASN A 64 -15.98 18.36 6.07
C ASN A 64 -16.95 18.21 4.87
N SER A 65 -17.19 19.25 4.08
CA SER A 65 -18.05 19.17 2.89
C SER A 65 -17.27 18.90 1.58
N GLY A 66 -15.94 19.14 1.57
CA GLY A 66 -15.09 19.03 0.37
C GLY A 66 -15.46 19.98 -0.78
N ASN A 67 -16.54 20.73 -0.64
CA ASN A 67 -17.04 21.64 -1.68
C ASN A 67 -16.12 22.86 -1.87
N GLU A 68 -15.34 23.23 -0.86
CA GLU A 68 -14.40 24.35 -0.94
C GLU A 68 -13.25 24.03 -1.92
N GLY A 69 -12.68 22.83 -1.85
CA GLY A 69 -11.65 22.40 -2.79
C GLY A 69 -12.12 22.34 -4.23
N LEU A 70 -13.36 21.88 -4.46
CA LEU A 70 -13.96 21.88 -5.81
C LEU A 70 -14.23 23.31 -6.32
N TYR A 71 -14.66 24.23 -5.45
CA TYR A 71 -14.82 25.63 -5.80
C TYR A 71 -13.49 26.24 -6.25
N TRP A 72 -12.43 26.06 -5.44
CA TRP A 72 -11.10 26.57 -5.77
C TRP A 72 -10.48 25.90 -7.01
N LEU A 73 -10.73 24.62 -7.24
CA LEU A 73 -10.33 23.95 -8.46
C LEU A 73 -10.90 24.66 -9.71
N LYS A 74 -12.19 24.96 -9.70
CA LYS A 74 -12.85 25.68 -10.81
C LYS A 74 -12.28 27.07 -10.99
N GLU A 75 -12.06 27.78 -9.91
CA GLU A 75 -11.48 29.12 -9.93
C GLU A 75 -10.06 29.11 -10.49
N ILE A 76 -9.20 28.16 -10.05
CA ILE A 76 -7.84 28.01 -10.58
C ILE A 76 -7.86 27.70 -12.07
N LYS A 77 -8.68 26.74 -12.51
CA LYS A 77 -8.78 26.37 -13.92
C LYS A 77 -9.36 27.48 -14.79
N SER A 78 -10.22 28.34 -14.24
CA SER A 78 -10.73 29.54 -14.92
C SER A 78 -9.66 30.62 -15.09
N LEU A 79 -8.89 30.88 -14.02
CA LEU A 79 -7.86 31.93 -14.01
C LEU A 79 -6.56 31.52 -14.73
N SER A 80 -6.19 30.26 -14.61
CA SER A 80 -4.96 29.69 -15.21
C SER A 80 -5.22 28.27 -15.74
N PRO A 81 -5.77 28.14 -16.98
CA PRO A 81 -6.10 26.84 -17.57
C PRO A 81 -4.92 25.90 -17.76
N LYS A 82 -3.71 26.45 -17.83
CA LYS A 82 -2.46 25.69 -17.98
C LYS A 82 -1.87 25.17 -16.67
N THR A 83 -2.31 25.72 -15.52
CA THR A 83 -1.85 25.23 -14.22
C THR A 83 -2.55 23.91 -13.91
N GLU A 84 -1.77 22.87 -13.65
CA GLU A 84 -2.32 21.59 -13.24
C GLU A 84 -2.65 21.60 -11.75
N VAL A 85 -3.75 20.97 -11.37
CA VAL A 85 -4.21 20.92 -9.97
C VAL A 85 -4.23 19.47 -9.51
N VAL A 86 -3.54 19.20 -8.41
CA VAL A 86 -3.60 17.93 -7.70
C VAL A 86 -4.34 18.16 -6.39
N LEU A 87 -5.41 17.39 -6.16
CA LEU A 87 -6.24 17.52 -4.96
C LEU A 87 -5.60 16.76 -3.80
N PHE A 88 -5.67 17.33 -2.60
CA PHE A 88 -5.12 16.75 -1.39
C PHE A 88 -6.25 16.53 -0.38
N THR A 89 -6.62 15.28 -0.11
CA THR A 89 -7.90 14.95 0.54
C THR A 89 -7.73 13.98 1.70
N ALA A 90 -8.61 14.06 2.69
CA ALA A 90 -8.74 13.03 3.71
C ALA A 90 -9.46 11.79 3.17
N TYR A 91 -9.29 10.65 3.85
CA TYR A 91 -9.86 9.36 3.43
C TYR A 91 -11.39 9.36 3.25
N ALA A 92 -12.09 10.24 3.98
CA ALA A 92 -13.54 10.39 3.91
C ALA A 92 -14.05 11.06 2.62
N ASP A 93 -13.18 11.78 1.89
CA ASP A 93 -13.59 12.68 0.80
C ASP A 93 -13.20 12.16 -0.61
N ILE A 94 -12.90 10.87 -0.75
CA ILE A 94 -12.47 10.26 -2.03
C ILE A 94 -13.51 10.46 -3.14
N GLN A 95 -14.80 10.45 -2.82
CA GLN A 95 -15.86 10.68 -3.83
C GLN A 95 -15.81 12.10 -4.39
N LEU A 96 -15.47 13.06 -3.57
CA LEU A 96 -15.28 14.45 -3.98
C LEU A 96 -14.00 14.63 -4.81
N ALA A 97 -12.93 13.90 -4.48
CA ALA A 97 -11.72 13.88 -5.28
C ALA A 97 -11.97 13.32 -6.70
N VAL A 98 -12.78 12.26 -6.82
CA VAL A 98 -13.22 11.72 -8.13
C VAL A 98 -14.05 12.75 -8.91
N THR A 99 -14.89 13.53 -8.23
CA THR A 99 -15.62 14.64 -8.86
C THR A 99 -14.64 15.72 -9.33
N GLY A 100 -13.62 16.04 -8.54
CA GLY A 100 -12.56 16.98 -8.92
C GLY A 100 -11.81 16.56 -10.18
N ILE A 101 -11.51 15.27 -10.37
CA ILE A 101 -10.92 14.77 -11.62
C ILE A 101 -11.82 15.07 -12.83
N LYS A 102 -13.14 14.86 -12.71
CA LYS A 102 -14.10 15.18 -13.77
C LYS A 102 -14.19 16.69 -14.06
N GLU A 103 -13.91 17.52 -13.06
CA GLU A 103 -13.89 18.98 -13.15
C GLU A 103 -12.53 19.55 -13.57
N GLY A 104 -11.57 18.68 -13.91
CA GLY A 104 -10.30 19.06 -14.52
C GLY A 104 -9.09 19.02 -13.59
N ALA A 105 -9.16 18.42 -12.41
CA ALA A 105 -7.97 18.12 -11.63
C ALA A 105 -7.09 17.08 -12.35
N ALA A 106 -5.78 17.22 -12.23
CA ALA A 106 -4.82 16.31 -12.84
C ALA A 106 -4.81 14.93 -12.16
N ASP A 107 -4.90 14.94 -10.82
CA ASP A 107 -4.92 13.76 -9.96
C ASP A 107 -5.34 14.14 -8.54
N PHE A 108 -5.38 13.14 -7.63
CA PHE A 108 -5.59 13.38 -6.20
C PHE A 108 -4.68 12.51 -5.32
N ILE A 109 -4.41 12.99 -4.10
CA ILE A 109 -3.59 12.31 -3.10
C ILE A 109 -4.37 12.25 -1.79
N VAL A 110 -4.40 11.08 -1.14
CA VAL A 110 -5.11 10.84 0.11
C VAL A 110 -4.18 11.05 1.31
N LYS A 111 -4.64 11.76 2.33
CA LYS A 111 -3.97 11.89 3.65
C LYS A 111 -4.36 10.70 4.56
N PRO A 112 -3.41 10.03 5.24
CA PRO A 112 -1.96 10.20 5.18
C PRO A 112 -1.37 9.69 3.86
N PHE A 113 -0.34 10.36 3.36
CA PHE A 113 0.26 10.10 2.07
C PHE A 113 1.63 9.43 2.16
N GLU A 114 1.98 8.68 1.13
CA GLU A 114 3.34 8.17 0.91
C GLU A 114 4.14 9.22 0.14
N ASN A 115 5.34 9.56 0.64
CA ASN A 115 6.20 10.59 0.06
C ASN A 115 6.48 10.35 -1.42
N GLU A 116 6.78 9.11 -1.79
CA GLU A 116 7.08 8.74 -3.18
C GLU A 116 5.89 8.96 -4.11
N LYS A 117 4.69 8.58 -3.67
CA LYS A 117 3.45 8.77 -4.42
C LYS A 117 3.15 10.26 -4.63
N LEU A 118 3.29 11.07 -3.57
CA LEU A 118 3.08 12.53 -3.64
C LEU A 118 4.03 13.17 -4.65
N VAL A 119 5.32 12.87 -4.54
CA VAL A 119 6.35 13.40 -5.44
C VAL A 119 6.09 13.01 -6.88
N ARG A 120 5.83 11.74 -7.14
CA ARG A 120 5.57 11.23 -8.49
C ARG A 120 4.34 11.89 -9.12
N THR A 121 3.23 11.95 -8.40
CA THR A 121 1.99 12.57 -8.88
C THR A 121 2.19 14.04 -9.24
N LEU A 122 2.95 14.79 -8.43
CA LEU A 122 3.22 16.21 -8.69
C LEU A 122 4.15 16.42 -9.88
N ILE A 123 5.15 15.55 -10.09
CA ILE A 123 6.03 15.59 -11.27
C ILE A 123 5.23 15.27 -12.55
N GLU A 124 4.40 14.23 -12.52
CA GLU A 124 3.54 13.86 -13.64
C GLU A 124 2.57 14.98 -14.01
N ALA A 125 1.97 15.64 -13.02
CA ALA A 125 1.11 16.79 -13.23
C ALA A 125 1.88 17.96 -13.88
N ARG A 126 3.06 18.32 -13.37
CA ARG A 126 3.92 19.37 -13.92
C ARG A 126 4.27 19.14 -15.39
N ASP A 127 4.59 17.90 -15.75
CA ASP A 127 5.11 17.58 -17.07
C ASP A 127 4.00 17.38 -18.13
N LYS A 128 2.72 17.36 -17.73
CA LYS A 128 1.57 17.26 -18.65
C LYS A 128 1.51 18.38 -19.70
N ASN A 129 1.91 19.60 -19.35
CA ASN A 129 1.76 20.78 -20.18
C ASN A 129 3.02 21.20 -20.93
N LYS A 130 4.13 20.46 -20.82
CA LYS A 130 5.32 20.74 -21.64
C LYS A 130 5.07 20.25 -23.07
N PRO A 131 5.37 21.07 -24.11
CA PRO A 131 5.29 20.61 -25.50
C PRO A 131 6.27 19.45 -25.65
N THR A 132 5.73 18.25 -25.86
CA THR A 132 6.50 17.09 -26.24
C THR A 132 6.94 17.25 -27.68
N ASP A 133 8.19 17.63 -27.90
CA ASP A 133 8.88 17.37 -29.16
C ASP A 133 8.85 15.86 -29.41
N LYS A 134 7.97 15.45 -30.33
CA LYS A 134 7.83 14.07 -30.80
C LYS A 134 9.03 13.72 -31.66
N THR A 135 10.20 13.58 -31.10
CA THR A 135 11.34 12.87 -31.72
C THR A 135 12.54 12.84 -30.77
N ILE A 136 12.39 12.16 -29.65
CA ILE A 136 13.57 11.54 -29.01
C ILE A 136 13.11 10.16 -28.56
N SER A 137 13.54 9.17 -29.33
CA SER A 137 13.52 7.76 -28.93
C SER A 137 14.02 7.64 -27.50
N ARG A 138 13.15 7.25 -26.59
CA ARG A 138 13.55 6.80 -25.24
C ARG A 138 14.39 5.52 -25.36
N LYS A 139 15.69 5.72 -25.65
CA LYS A 139 16.70 4.71 -25.37
C LYS A 139 17.30 5.05 -24.01
N GLY A 140 17.06 4.17 -23.04
CA GLY A 140 17.89 4.04 -21.85
C GLY A 140 17.56 4.98 -20.69
N GLY A 141 16.39 4.81 -20.10
CA GLY A 141 16.14 5.09 -18.69
C GLY A 141 15.28 3.93 -18.20
N ASN A 142 15.87 3.02 -17.45
CA ASN A 142 15.17 1.89 -16.84
C ASN A 142 14.06 2.44 -15.96
N ASP A 143 12.81 2.35 -16.39
CA ASP A 143 11.61 2.33 -15.55
C ASP A 143 11.62 1.01 -14.74
N SER A 144 12.55 0.91 -13.79
CA SER A 144 12.73 -0.29 -12.97
C SER A 144 11.88 -0.27 -11.70
N THR A 145 11.09 0.77 -11.46
CA THR A 145 10.26 0.92 -10.25
C THR A 145 9.02 0.03 -10.22
N GLY A 146 8.63 -0.56 -11.35
CA GLY A 146 7.49 -1.49 -11.44
C GLY A 146 7.85 -2.93 -11.83
N MET A 147 9.11 -3.23 -12.17
CA MET A 147 9.52 -4.58 -12.57
C MET A 147 9.86 -5.43 -11.35
N MET A 148 9.39 -6.67 -11.38
CA MET A 148 9.72 -7.67 -10.37
C MET A 148 11.23 -7.86 -10.28
N TYR A 149 11.79 -7.69 -9.07
CA TYR A 149 13.15 -8.12 -8.78
C TYR A 149 13.13 -9.61 -8.41
N TRP A 150 13.67 -10.44 -9.28
CA TRP A 150 13.63 -11.89 -9.07
C TRP A 150 14.70 -12.40 -8.11
N GLY A 151 15.80 -11.66 -7.95
CA GLY A 151 16.94 -12.08 -7.13
C GLY A 151 17.65 -13.32 -7.69
N ASP A 152 18.58 -13.84 -6.87
CA ASP A 152 19.38 -15.01 -7.20
C ASP A 152 19.05 -16.22 -6.30
N SER A 153 18.11 -16.08 -5.39
CA SER A 153 17.71 -17.17 -4.51
C SER A 153 17.01 -18.29 -5.29
N GLU A 154 17.31 -19.54 -4.93
CA GLU A 154 16.75 -20.73 -5.56
C GLU A 154 15.22 -20.73 -5.52
N VAL A 155 14.63 -20.28 -4.41
CA VAL A 155 13.18 -20.22 -4.22
C VAL A 155 12.54 -19.24 -5.22
N MET A 156 13.18 -18.08 -5.45
CA MET A 156 12.68 -17.10 -6.42
C MET A 156 12.90 -17.53 -7.86
N ASN A 157 13.99 -18.24 -8.16
CA ASN A 157 14.23 -18.81 -9.48
C ASN A 157 13.21 -19.89 -9.84
N ASN A 158 12.84 -20.74 -8.88
CA ASN A 158 11.78 -21.74 -9.05
C ASN A 158 10.43 -21.06 -9.28
N LEU A 159 10.08 -20.05 -8.48
CA LEU A 159 8.86 -19.26 -8.66
C LEU A 159 8.82 -18.62 -10.06
N ARG A 160 9.92 -17.99 -10.50
CA ARG A 160 10.04 -17.38 -11.81
C ARG A 160 9.77 -18.39 -12.93
N SER A 161 10.36 -19.58 -12.87
CA SER A 161 10.13 -20.64 -13.87
C SER A 161 8.66 -21.05 -13.97
N ILE A 162 7.94 -21.09 -12.84
CA ILE A 162 6.49 -21.35 -12.84
C ILE A 162 5.74 -20.18 -13.46
N VAL A 163 6.06 -18.96 -13.07
CA VAL A 163 5.42 -17.73 -13.59
C VAL A 163 5.56 -17.63 -15.11
N GLU A 164 6.75 -17.88 -15.66
CA GLU A 164 7.01 -17.87 -17.11
C GLU A 164 6.10 -18.85 -17.86
N LYS A 165 5.82 -20.03 -17.29
CA LYS A 165 4.92 -21.02 -17.89
C LYS A 165 3.46 -20.63 -17.82
N VAL A 166 3.01 -20.09 -16.68
CA VAL A 166 1.59 -19.81 -16.45
C VAL A 166 1.15 -18.44 -16.97
N ALA A 167 2.08 -17.49 -17.14
CA ALA A 167 1.77 -16.15 -17.61
C ALA A 167 1.08 -16.16 -18.99
N ALA A 168 1.51 -17.02 -19.90
CA ALA A 168 0.94 -17.15 -21.24
C ALA A 168 -0.45 -17.81 -21.28
N THR A 169 -0.96 -18.31 -20.15
CA THR A 169 -2.26 -18.99 -20.07
C THR A 169 -3.33 -18.05 -19.52
N ASP A 170 -4.61 -18.42 -19.68
CA ASP A 170 -5.75 -17.74 -19.05
C ASP A 170 -6.17 -18.37 -17.71
N ALA A 171 -5.32 -19.22 -17.12
CA ALA A 171 -5.60 -19.85 -15.82
C ALA A 171 -5.72 -18.79 -14.72
N ASN A 172 -6.64 -19.00 -13.78
CA ASN A 172 -6.74 -18.20 -12.58
C ASN A 172 -5.54 -18.47 -11.68
N ILE A 173 -5.02 -17.44 -11.06
CA ILE A 173 -3.84 -17.51 -10.20
C ILE A 173 -4.18 -16.99 -8.81
N LEU A 174 -3.82 -17.77 -7.80
CA LEU A 174 -3.86 -17.35 -6.39
C LEU A 174 -2.44 -17.14 -5.90
N ILE A 175 -2.12 -15.91 -5.50
CA ILE A 175 -0.83 -15.53 -4.90
C ILE A 175 -1.01 -15.45 -3.40
N THR A 176 -0.26 -16.26 -2.65
CA THR A 176 -0.21 -16.17 -1.19
C THR A 176 1.15 -15.68 -0.72
N GLY A 177 1.20 -15.13 0.48
CA GLY A 177 2.43 -14.65 1.10
C GLY A 177 2.17 -13.56 2.12
N GLU A 178 3.12 -13.33 2.99
CA GLU A 178 3.03 -12.32 4.03
C GLU A 178 2.84 -10.90 3.47
N ASN A 179 2.40 -9.97 4.35
CA ASN A 179 2.30 -8.57 3.98
C ASN A 179 3.68 -8.01 3.61
N GLY A 180 3.71 -7.18 2.56
CA GLY A 180 4.95 -6.53 2.13
C GLY A 180 5.92 -7.41 1.33
N THR A 181 5.56 -8.65 0.96
CA THR A 181 6.41 -9.54 0.14
C THR A 181 6.49 -9.16 -1.33
N GLY A 182 5.53 -8.34 -1.83
CA GLY A 182 5.47 -7.90 -3.23
C GLY A 182 4.44 -8.64 -4.08
N LYS A 183 3.33 -9.11 -3.50
CA LYS A 183 2.25 -9.83 -4.22
C LYS A 183 1.70 -9.06 -5.42
N GLU A 184 1.47 -7.74 -5.26
CA GLU A 184 1.01 -6.87 -6.34
C GLU A 184 2.06 -6.74 -7.46
N VAL A 185 3.34 -6.62 -7.10
CA VAL A 185 4.44 -6.56 -8.09
C VAL A 185 4.51 -7.86 -8.90
N LEU A 186 4.32 -9.01 -8.24
CA LEU A 186 4.24 -10.31 -8.91
C LEU A 186 3.03 -10.40 -9.85
N ALA A 187 1.86 -9.91 -9.43
CA ALA A 187 0.66 -9.89 -10.27
C ALA A 187 0.85 -9.01 -11.51
N ASN A 188 1.48 -7.84 -11.35
CA ASN A 188 1.84 -6.96 -12.47
C ASN A 188 2.81 -7.65 -13.43
N GLU A 189 3.81 -8.37 -12.93
CA GLU A 189 4.76 -9.10 -13.76
C GLU A 189 4.09 -10.24 -14.52
N ILE A 190 3.21 -11.03 -13.89
CA ILE A 190 2.41 -12.07 -14.54
C ILE A 190 1.55 -11.46 -15.67
N HIS A 191 0.90 -10.31 -15.42
CA HIS A 191 0.12 -9.62 -16.44
C HIS A 191 0.99 -9.13 -17.60
N ARG A 192 2.15 -8.51 -17.31
CA ARG A 192 3.11 -8.03 -18.30
C ARG A 192 3.59 -9.12 -19.25
N MET A 193 3.79 -10.33 -18.72
CA MET A 193 4.21 -11.52 -19.48
C MET A 193 3.05 -12.25 -20.17
N SER A 194 1.81 -11.79 -20.00
CA SER A 194 0.61 -12.44 -20.52
C SER A 194 0.25 -11.99 -21.94
N THR A 195 -0.61 -12.76 -22.59
CA THR A 195 -1.23 -12.39 -23.87
C THR A 195 -2.14 -11.18 -23.81
N ARG A 196 -2.48 -10.74 -22.58
CA ARG A 196 -3.37 -9.58 -22.30
C ARG A 196 -2.61 -8.30 -21.93
N SER A 197 -1.29 -8.30 -22.03
CA SER A 197 -0.41 -7.18 -21.64
C SER A 197 -0.65 -5.87 -22.42
N ALA A 198 -1.31 -5.95 -23.57
CA ALA A 198 -1.68 -4.76 -24.34
C ALA A 198 -2.71 -3.85 -23.65
N LYS A 199 -3.53 -4.39 -22.74
CA LYS A 199 -4.46 -3.63 -21.91
C LYS A 199 -3.89 -3.51 -20.50
N LYS A 200 -4.22 -2.46 -19.76
CA LYS A 200 -3.79 -2.30 -18.36
C LYS A 200 -4.49 -3.33 -17.47
N MET A 201 -3.74 -3.93 -16.54
CA MET A 201 -4.31 -4.70 -15.44
C MET A 201 -5.17 -3.77 -14.56
N LEU A 202 -6.32 -4.25 -14.10
CA LEU A 202 -7.20 -3.51 -13.21
C LEU A 202 -7.04 -4.03 -11.78
N PRO A 203 -6.31 -3.32 -10.90
CA PRO A 203 -6.19 -3.70 -9.50
C PRO A 203 -7.44 -3.29 -8.72
N VAL A 204 -7.84 -4.13 -7.78
CA VAL A 204 -8.92 -3.90 -6.81
C VAL A 204 -8.44 -4.38 -5.44
N ASP A 205 -8.26 -3.44 -4.52
CA ASP A 205 -7.93 -3.75 -3.13
C ASP A 205 -9.22 -3.99 -2.34
N MET A 206 -9.39 -5.24 -1.89
CA MET A 206 -10.56 -5.67 -1.13
C MET A 206 -10.56 -5.16 0.32
N GLY A 207 -9.43 -4.68 0.83
CA GLY A 207 -9.33 -4.05 2.15
C GLY A 207 -9.71 -2.56 2.16
N ALA A 208 -9.62 -1.90 1.00
CA ALA A 208 -9.85 -0.46 0.88
C ALA A 208 -11.31 -0.07 0.59
N ILE A 209 -12.16 -1.02 0.20
CA ILE A 209 -13.56 -0.75 -0.17
C ILE A 209 -14.47 -1.14 1.00
N THR A 210 -15.40 -0.28 1.40
CA THR A 210 -16.42 -0.62 2.41
C THR A 210 -17.38 -1.66 1.90
N GLU A 211 -17.85 -2.56 2.76
CA GLU A 211 -18.71 -3.70 2.39
C GLU A 211 -19.96 -3.28 1.59
N THR A 212 -20.57 -2.16 1.96
CA THR A 212 -21.76 -1.61 1.31
C THR A 212 -21.52 -1.15 -0.14
N LEU A 213 -20.27 -0.79 -0.48
CA LEU A 213 -19.91 -0.31 -1.82
C LEU A 213 -19.27 -1.40 -2.70
N PHE A 214 -18.85 -2.51 -2.09
CA PHE A 214 -18.15 -3.59 -2.79
C PHE A 214 -18.88 -4.09 -4.01
N GLU A 215 -20.17 -4.40 -3.83
CA GLU A 215 -20.98 -4.95 -4.91
C GLU A 215 -21.08 -3.97 -6.07
N SER A 216 -21.34 -2.71 -5.76
CA SER A 216 -21.44 -1.64 -6.74
C SER A 216 -20.11 -1.35 -7.45
N GLU A 217 -18.98 -1.42 -6.74
CA GLU A 217 -17.67 -1.23 -7.35
C GLU A 217 -17.27 -2.41 -8.26
N LEU A 218 -17.49 -3.66 -7.81
CA LEU A 218 -17.12 -4.82 -8.61
C LEU A 218 -18.04 -5.06 -9.82
N PHE A 219 -19.35 -5.00 -9.61
CA PHE A 219 -20.35 -5.40 -10.60
C PHE A 219 -21.06 -4.21 -11.28
N GLY A 220 -20.85 -2.98 -10.77
CA GLY A 220 -21.56 -1.80 -11.26
C GLY A 220 -22.99 -1.69 -10.72
N HIS A 221 -23.66 -0.59 -11.02
CA HIS A 221 -25.05 -0.38 -10.65
C HIS A 221 -25.82 0.36 -11.76
N VAL A 222 -27.12 0.17 -11.78
CA VAL A 222 -28.03 0.99 -12.59
C VAL A 222 -28.58 2.15 -11.75
N LYS A 223 -28.99 3.21 -12.43
CA LYS A 223 -29.65 4.35 -11.79
C LYS A 223 -30.84 3.89 -10.94
N GLY A 224 -30.90 4.36 -9.69
CA GLY A 224 -31.97 4.01 -8.75
C GLY A 224 -31.75 2.69 -7.98
N ALA A 225 -30.63 2.01 -8.15
CA ALA A 225 -30.32 0.78 -7.43
C ALA A 225 -30.24 0.97 -5.90
N PHE A 226 -29.85 2.15 -5.44
CA PHE A 226 -29.83 2.59 -4.05
C PHE A 226 -29.97 4.12 -3.98
N THR A 227 -30.11 4.68 -2.78
CA THR A 227 -30.47 6.11 -2.56
C THR A 227 -29.58 7.09 -3.31
N ASP A 228 -28.29 6.81 -3.45
CA ASP A 228 -27.30 7.68 -4.11
C ASP A 228 -26.95 7.26 -5.56
N ALA A 229 -27.59 6.24 -6.11
CA ALA A 229 -27.38 5.78 -7.49
C ALA A 229 -28.06 6.72 -8.51
N LYS A 230 -27.49 7.90 -8.74
CA LYS A 230 -28.06 8.93 -9.62
C LYS A 230 -27.86 8.64 -11.11
N VAL A 231 -26.86 7.84 -11.46
CA VAL A 231 -26.48 7.46 -12.84
C VAL A 231 -26.08 5.99 -12.89
N ASP A 232 -26.09 5.40 -14.09
CA ASP A 232 -25.52 4.08 -14.32
C ASP A 232 -23.99 4.15 -14.16
N LYS A 233 -23.39 3.16 -13.47
CA LYS A 233 -21.96 3.06 -13.30
C LYS A 233 -21.48 1.66 -13.68
N PRO A 234 -20.52 1.51 -14.62
CA PRO A 234 -19.91 0.21 -14.93
C PRO A 234 -19.06 -0.28 -13.76
N GLY A 235 -19.07 -1.60 -13.51
CA GLY A 235 -18.26 -2.24 -12.49
C GLY A 235 -16.83 -2.53 -12.95
N LYS A 236 -15.96 -2.88 -12.00
CA LYS A 236 -14.57 -3.23 -12.29
C LYS A 236 -14.44 -4.43 -13.22
N PHE A 237 -15.36 -5.40 -13.16
CA PHE A 237 -15.38 -6.53 -14.09
C PHE A 237 -15.67 -6.11 -15.54
N GLU A 238 -16.58 -5.15 -15.76
CA GLU A 238 -16.84 -4.60 -17.08
C GLU A 238 -15.63 -3.82 -17.61
N LEU A 239 -15.00 -3.00 -16.74
CA LEU A 239 -13.81 -2.21 -17.09
C LEU A 239 -12.58 -3.08 -17.39
N ALA A 240 -12.50 -4.28 -16.79
CA ALA A 240 -11.42 -5.24 -17.01
C ALA A 240 -11.63 -6.15 -18.22
N ASP A 241 -12.70 -5.96 -19.01
CA ASP A 241 -13.02 -6.83 -20.14
C ASP A 241 -11.89 -6.90 -21.17
N GLY A 242 -11.49 -8.12 -21.51
CA GLY A 242 -10.34 -8.42 -22.37
C GLY A 242 -8.97 -8.18 -21.70
N SER A 243 -8.92 -7.91 -20.39
CA SER A 243 -7.71 -7.70 -19.62
C SER A 243 -7.60 -8.69 -18.45
N THR A 244 -6.78 -8.34 -17.46
CA THR A 244 -6.63 -9.04 -16.18
C THR A 244 -7.20 -8.17 -15.07
N ILE A 245 -8.02 -8.76 -14.20
CA ILE A 245 -8.41 -8.17 -12.93
C ILE A 245 -7.54 -8.77 -11.82
N PHE A 246 -7.00 -7.91 -10.97
CA PHE A 246 -6.22 -8.30 -9.80
C PHE A 246 -7.01 -7.97 -8.55
N LEU A 247 -7.39 -9.00 -7.79
CA LEU A 247 -8.12 -8.87 -6.54
C LEU A 247 -7.14 -9.06 -5.38
N ASP A 248 -6.70 -7.96 -4.76
CA ASP A 248 -5.83 -8.03 -3.59
C ASP A 248 -6.65 -8.21 -2.32
N GLU A 249 -6.09 -8.95 -1.36
CA GLU A 249 -6.70 -9.30 -0.07
C GLU A 249 -8.07 -9.97 -0.22
N ILE A 250 -8.16 -10.97 -1.13
CA ILE A 250 -9.41 -11.71 -1.43
C ILE A 250 -10.04 -12.37 -0.19
N GLY A 251 -9.25 -12.66 0.85
CA GLY A 251 -9.73 -13.19 2.13
C GLY A 251 -10.59 -12.21 2.94
N ASN A 252 -10.69 -10.95 2.54
CA ASN A 252 -11.53 -9.95 3.22
C ASN A 252 -12.94 -9.87 2.64
N LEU A 253 -13.27 -10.65 1.61
CA LEU A 253 -14.61 -10.69 1.05
C LEU A 253 -15.63 -11.31 2.04
N SER A 254 -16.78 -10.63 2.22
CA SER A 254 -17.89 -11.22 2.95
C SER A 254 -18.46 -12.44 2.22
N TYR A 255 -19.02 -13.36 2.97
CA TYR A 255 -19.54 -14.63 2.45
C TYR A 255 -20.59 -14.46 1.34
N GLY A 256 -21.40 -13.41 1.42
CA GLY A 256 -22.39 -13.07 0.38
C GLY A 256 -21.74 -12.63 -0.93
N LEU A 257 -20.68 -11.84 -0.88
CA LEU A 257 -19.93 -11.39 -2.04
C LEU A 257 -19.12 -12.52 -2.70
N GLN A 258 -18.64 -13.46 -1.89
CA GLN A 258 -17.98 -14.67 -2.41
C GLN A 258 -18.90 -15.46 -3.33
N ALA A 259 -20.20 -15.61 -2.98
CA ALA A 259 -21.18 -16.28 -3.82
C ALA A 259 -21.44 -15.56 -5.17
N LYS A 260 -21.48 -14.22 -5.14
CA LYS A 260 -21.64 -13.40 -6.36
C LYS A 260 -20.40 -13.48 -7.25
N LEU A 261 -19.22 -13.40 -6.65
CA LEU A 261 -17.95 -13.58 -7.38
C LEU A 261 -17.88 -14.95 -8.05
N LEU A 262 -18.21 -16.01 -7.32
CA LEU A 262 -18.27 -17.36 -7.88
C LEU A 262 -19.20 -17.45 -9.10
N THR A 263 -20.40 -16.86 -8.99
CA THR A 263 -21.37 -16.82 -10.10
C THR A 263 -20.82 -16.10 -11.32
N ALA A 264 -20.16 -14.94 -11.11
CA ALA A 264 -19.54 -14.19 -12.20
C ALA A 264 -18.43 -14.99 -12.91
N LEU A 265 -17.59 -15.70 -12.13
CA LEU A 265 -16.51 -16.53 -12.67
C LEU A 265 -17.01 -17.79 -13.38
N GLN A 266 -18.10 -18.39 -12.93
CA GLN A 266 -18.69 -19.58 -13.54
C GLN A 266 -19.42 -19.25 -14.86
N ARG A 267 -20.24 -18.18 -14.83
CA ARG A 267 -21.07 -17.80 -15.96
C ARG A 267 -20.35 -16.93 -16.99
N ARG A 268 -19.17 -16.43 -16.64
CA ARG A 268 -18.45 -15.39 -17.41
C ARG A 268 -19.34 -14.21 -17.78
N SER A 269 -20.21 -13.83 -16.87
CA SER A 269 -21.13 -12.70 -17.00
C SER A 269 -21.46 -12.13 -15.65
N ILE A 270 -21.75 -10.85 -15.62
CA ILE A 270 -22.19 -10.12 -14.42
C ILE A 270 -23.56 -9.49 -14.63
N VAL A 271 -24.19 -9.10 -13.54
CA VAL A 271 -25.41 -8.30 -13.52
C VAL A 271 -25.15 -7.10 -12.62
N ARG A 272 -25.46 -5.90 -13.10
CA ARG A 272 -25.32 -4.68 -12.28
C ARG A 272 -26.33 -4.68 -11.14
N VAL A 273 -25.94 -4.09 -10.01
CA VAL A 273 -26.83 -3.93 -8.86
C VAL A 273 -28.08 -3.16 -9.28
N GLY A 274 -29.27 -3.70 -8.93
CA GLY A 274 -30.56 -3.14 -9.33
C GLY A 274 -30.96 -3.42 -10.77
N GLY A 275 -30.08 -4.05 -11.58
CA GLY A 275 -30.37 -4.44 -12.95
C GLY A 275 -30.73 -5.91 -13.10
N SER A 276 -31.19 -6.30 -14.32
CA SER A 276 -31.50 -7.69 -14.69
C SER A 276 -30.74 -8.17 -15.92
N THR A 277 -30.04 -7.27 -16.61
CA THR A 277 -29.32 -7.58 -17.85
C THR A 277 -28.02 -8.29 -17.54
N GLN A 278 -27.78 -9.45 -18.16
CA GLN A 278 -26.51 -10.15 -18.10
C GLN A 278 -25.51 -9.49 -19.08
N ILE A 279 -24.34 -9.14 -18.55
CA ILE A 279 -23.24 -8.53 -19.30
C ILE A 279 -22.13 -9.56 -19.39
N PRO A 280 -21.78 -10.09 -20.57
CA PRO A 280 -20.69 -11.03 -20.72
C PRO A 280 -19.35 -10.36 -20.40
N ILE A 281 -18.43 -11.10 -19.78
CA ILE A 281 -17.09 -10.62 -19.44
C ILE A 281 -16.05 -11.66 -19.85
N ASN A 282 -14.91 -11.18 -20.37
CA ASN A 282 -13.74 -11.98 -20.68
C ASN A 282 -12.53 -11.49 -19.90
N VAL A 283 -12.46 -11.87 -18.64
CA VAL A 283 -11.46 -11.38 -17.70
C VAL A 283 -10.58 -12.52 -17.21
N ARG A 284 -9.25 -12.33 -17.21
CA ARG A 284 -8.31 -13.20 -16.51
C ARG A 284 -8.27 -12.77 -15.04
N LEU A 285 -8.33 -13.72 -14.12
CA LEU A 285 -8.33 -13.45 -12.68
C LEU A 285 -6.98 -13.78 -12.05
N VAL A 286 -6.43 -12.81 -11.33
CA VAL A 286 -5.31 -12.99 -10.39
C VAL A 286 -5.78 -12.51 -9.02
N CYS A 287 -5.67 -13.37 -8.01
CA CYS A 287 -6.03 -13.06 -6.62
C CYS A 287 -4.79 -13.05 -5.74
N ALA A 288 -4.79 -12.23 -4.69
CA ALA A 288 -3.76 -12.26 -3.68
C ALA A 288 -4.35 -12.22 -2.27
N THR A 289 -3.65 -12.82 -1.30
CA THR A 289 -3.99 -12.74 0.11
C THR A 289 -2.80 -13.09 1.01
N ASN A 290 -2.82 -12.58 2.22
CA ASN A 290 -1.92 -13.00 3.31
C ASN A 290 -2.59 -14.00 4.26
N ARG A 291 -3.90 -14.25 4.11
CA ARG A 291 -4.67 -15.16 4.99
C ARG A 291 -4.60 -16.60 4.49
N ASN A 292 -4.69 -17.54 5.41
CA ASN A 292 -4.82 -18.96 5.07
C ASN A 292 -6.27 -19.27 4.69
N LEU A 293 -6.55 -19.27 3.37
CA LEU A 293 -7.91 -19.51 2.88
C LEU A 293 -8.43 -20.90 3.21
N GLN A 294 -7.55 -21.93 3.30
CA GLN A 294 -7.97 -23.29 3.69
C GLN A 294 -8.46 -23.31 5.15
N GLN A 295 -7.77 -22.59 6.05
CA GLN A 295 -8.23 -22.44 7.42
C GLN A 295 -9.58 -21.71 7.48
N MET A 296 -9.73 -20.64 6.69
CA MET A 296 -10.99 -19.88 6.60
C MET A 296 -12.15 -20.73 6.06
N VAL A 297 -11.88 -21.69 5.16
CA VAL A 297 -12.90 -22.66 4.72
C VAL A 297 -13.32 -23.57 5.87
N ASN A 298 -12.37 -24.09 6.64
CA ASN A 298 -12.66 -24.92 7.82
C ASN A 298 -13.48 -24.16 8.89
N ASP A 299 -13.21 -22.86 9.04
CA ASP A 299 -13.89 -21.97 10.00
C ASP A 299 -15.24 -21.45 9.46
N GLY A 300 -15.61 -21.77 8.20
CA GLY A 300 -16.85 -21.32 7.56
C GLY A 300 -16.85 -19.84 7.12
N GLU A 301 -15.68 -19.18 7.10
CA GLU A 301 -15.51 -17.78 6.68
C GLU A 301 -15.28 -17.65 5.17
N PHE A 302 -14.83 -18.72 4.51
CA PHE A 302 -14.58 -18.72 3.06
C PHE A 302 -15.24 -19.93 2.41
N ARG A 303 -15.76 -19.74 1.20
CA ARG A 303 -16.45 -20.82 0.47
C ARG A 303 -15.45 -21.72 -0.22
N GLU A 304 -15.59 -23.00 -0.02
CA GLU A 304 -14.75 -24.02 -0.63
C GLU A 304 -14.83 -24.01 -2.17
N ASP A 305 -16.06 -23.85 -2.70
CA ASP A 305 -16.30 -23.82 -4.14
C ASP A 305 -15.62 -22.62 -4.84
N LEU A 306 -15.59 -21.46 -4.16
CA LEU A 306 -14.85 -20.31 -4.64
C LEU A 306 -13.34 -20.56 -4.57
N LEU A 307 -12.83 -21.13 -3.49
CA LEU A 307 -11.41 -21.45 -3.36
C LEU A 307 -10.94 -22.34 -4.51
N TYR A 308 -11.66 -23.43 -4.83
CA TYR A 308 -11.34 -24.28 -5.98
C TYR A 308 -11.36 -23.51 -7.31
N ARG A 309 -12.25 -22.55 -7.46
CA ARG A 309 -12.36 -21.78 -8.70
C ARG A 309 -11.23 -20.79 -8.91
N ILE A 310 -10.76 -20.12 -7.85
CA ILE A 310 -9.69 -19.10 -7.93
C ILE A 310 -8.29 -19.73 -7.84
N ASN A 311 -8.15 -20.90 -7.23
CA ASN A 311 -6.88 -21.57 -6.95
C ASN A 311 -6.53 -22.61 -8.04
N THR A 312 -6.65 -22.24 -9.31
CA THR A 312 -6.22 -23.13 -10.42
C THR A 312 -4.71 -23.28 -10.41
N ILE A 313 -3.98 -22.20 -10.21
CA ILE A 313 -2.53 -22.18 -10.01
C ILE A 313 -2.25 -21.42 -8.71
N HIS A 314 -1.54 -22.08 -7.81
CA HIS A 314 -1.10 -21.47 -6.55
C HIS A 314 0.36 -21.03 -6.65
N LEU A 315 0.62 -19.78 -6.30
CA LEU A 315 1.96 -19.20 -6.22
C LEU A 315 2.18 -18.66 -4.81
N GLU A 316 3.14 -19.23 -4.10
CA GLU A 316 3.52 -18.75 -2.78
C GLU A 316 4.75 -17.85 -2.90
N LEU A 317 4.59 -16.60 -2.47
CA LEU A 317 5.68 -15.62 -2.47
C LEU A 317 6.41 -15.69 -1.12
N PRO A 318 7.69 -16.12 -1.09
CA PRO A 318 8.41 -16.35 0.15
C PRO A 318 8.66 -15.07 0.92
N ALA A 319 8.65 -15.17 2.25
CA ALA A 319 9.05 -14.08 3.12
C ALA A 319 10.52 -13.70 2.87
N LEU A 320 10.87 -12.42 3.09
CA LEU A 320 12.21 -11.89 2.79
C LEU A 320 13.31 -12.63 3.58
N ARG A 321 13.03 -13.04 4.82
CA ARG A 321 13.94 -13.84 5.66
C ARG A 321 14.25 -15.24 5.10
N GLN A 322 13.44 -15.76 4.20
CA GLN A 322 13.64 -17.06 3.51
C GLN A 322 14.50 -16.92 2.26
N ARG A 323 14.76 -15.70 1.81
CA ARG A 323 15.59 -15.37 0.63
C ARG A 323 16.68 -14.35 1.00
N LYS A 324 17.51 -14.71 1.96
CA LYS A 324 18.52 -13.82 2.55
C LYS A 324 19.52 -13.27 1.53
N SER A 325 19.86 -14.03 0.50
CA SER A 325 20.72 -13.59 -0.61
C SER A 325 20.17 -12.38 -1.37
N ASP A 326 18.85 -12.20 -1.34
CA ASP A 326 18.21 -11.13 -2.10
C ASP A 326 18.11 -9.82 -1.29
N ILE A 327 18.39 -9.84 0.03
CA ILE A 327 18.20 -8.69 0.94
C ILE A 327 19.13 -7.53 0.55
N VAL A 328 20.45 -7.80 0.48
CA VAL A 328 21.44 -6.74 0.18
C VAL A 328 21.24 -6.17 -1.22
N PRO A 329 21.07 -6.97 -2.29
CA PRO A 329 20.80 -6.43 -3.63
C PRO A 329 19.50 -5.62 -3.71
N LEU A 330 18.44 -6.02 -2.99
CA LEU A 330 17.21 -5.23 -2.89
C LEU A 330 17.45 -3.89 -2.15
N ALA A 331 18.18 -3.93 -1.03
CA ALA A 331 18.53 -2.75 -0.27
C ALA A 331 19.36 -1.77 -1.11
N GLU A 332 20.35 -2.24 -1.88
CA GLU A 332 21.13 -1.42 -2.81
C GLU A 332 20.28 -0.79 -3.92
N ARG A 333 19.27 -1.53 -4.40
CA ARG A 333 18.33 -0.98 -5.39
C ARG A 333 17.53 0.18 -4.78
N PHE A 334 17.02 0.02 -3.57
CA PHE A 334 16.32 1.08 -2.84
C PHE A 334 17.26 2.24 -2.50
N LEU A 335 18.50 1.94 -2.08
CA LEU A 335 19.49 2.97 -1.79
C LEU A 335 19.76 3.87 -3.01
N ARG A 336 19.90 3.27 -4.20
CA ARG A 336 20.05 4.02 -5.46
C ARG A 336 18.80 4.81 -5.78
N GLN A 337 17.62 4.18 -5.71
CA GLN A 337 16.34 4.83 -5.99
C GLN A 337 16.12 6.07 -5.10
N TYR A 338 16.31 5.92 -3.79
CA TYR A 338 16.14 7.03 -2.85
C TYR A 338 17.28 8.02 -2.87
N GLY A 339 18.51 7.56 -3.15
CA GLY A 339 19.64 8.44 -3.39
C GLY A 339 19.37 9.39 -4.56
N ASP A 340 18.86 8.88 -5.66
CA ASP A 340 18.47 9.69 -6.83
C ASP A 340 17.28 10.61 -6.49
N LEU A 341 16.26 10.11 -5.79
CA LEU A 341 15.07 10.87 -5.42
C LEU A 341 15.40 12.06 -4.52
N TYR A 342 16.26 11.85 -3.51
CA TYR A 342 16.62 12.87 -2.52
C TYR A 342 17.94 13.62 -2.88
N ASN A 343 18.48 13.44 -4.10
CA ASN A 343 19.74 14.05 -4.59
C ASN A 343 20.96 13.76 -3.69
N LYS A 344 20.99 12.60 -3.05
CA LYS A 344 22.12 12.11 -2.25
C LYS A 344 22.91 11.08 -3.05
N LEU A 345 23.84 11.56 -3.86
CA LEU A 345 24.63 10.73 -4.76
C LEU A 345 25.77 10.01 -4.01
N ASN A 346 26.17 8.85 -4.52
CA ASN A 346 27.30 8.04 -4.03
C ASN A 346 27.09 7.41 -2.63
N LEU A 347 25.85 7.19 -2.21
CA LEU A 347 25.56 6.43 -1.00
C LEU A 347 25.97 4.96 -1.16
N ARG A 348 26.58 4.41 -0.12
CA ARG A 348 26.98 2.99 -0.05
C ARG A 348 26.71 2.46 1.35
N PHE A 349 26.47 1.16 1.48
CA PHE A 349 26.45 0.50 2.77
C PHE A 349 27.86 0.20 3.28
N SER A 350 28.09 0.25 4.58
CA SER A 350 29.27 -0.35 5.19
C SER A 350 29.10 -1.87 5.24
N GLU A 351 30.21 -2.62 5.35
CA GLU A 351 30.17 -4.08 5.53
C GLU A 351 29.34 -4.50 6.77
N GLU A 352 29.41 -3.69 7.83
CA GLU A 352 28.63 -3.91 9.05
C GLU A 352 27.14 -3.74 8.79
N THR A 353 26.76 -2.76 7.96
CA THR A 353 25.37 -2.53 7.54
C THR A 353 24.84 -3.71 6.75
N GLU A 354 25.59 -4.24 5.79
CA GLU A 354 25.16 -5.40 5.00
C GLU A 354 24.96 -6.64 5.87
N LYS A 355 25.86 -6.87 6.85
CA LYS A 355 25.71 -7.95 7.84
C LYS A 355 24.44 -7.75 8.66
N LYS A 356 24.20 -6.52 9.13
CA LYS A 356 22.98 -6.18 9.89
C LYS A 356 21.72 -6.40 9.07
N LEU A 357 21.66 -5.89 7.82
CA LEU A 357 20.53 -6.08 6.90
C LEU A 357 20.19 -7.57 6.74
N THR A 358 21.19 -8.42 6.56
CA THR A 358 21.01 -9.87 6.38
C THR A 358 20.60 -10.59 7.67
N SER A 359 20.95 -10.05 8.84
CA SER A 359 20.63 -10.65 10.14
C SER A 359 19.23 -10.33 10.64
N LEU A 360 18.63 -9.22 10.17
CA LEU A 360 17.30 -8.77 10.60
C LEU A 360 16.19 -9.66 10.03
N PRO A 361 15.12 -9.92 10.80
CA PRO A 361 14.06 -10.86 10.42
C PRO A 361 13.08 -10.30 9.38
N TRP A 362 12.99 -8.97 9.21
CA TRP A 362 12.14 -8.28 8.26
C TRP A 362 10.69 -8.81 8.25
N TYR A 363 9.99 -8.73 9.37
CA TYR A 363 8.60 -9.20 9.49
C TYR A 363 7.63 -8.45 8.57
N GLY A 364 7.88 -7.18 8.25
CA GLY A 364 7.18 -6.42 7.24
C GLY A 364 7.74 -6.59 5.82
N ASN A 365 8.67 -7.54 5.64
CA ASN A 365 9.25 -7.95 4.36
C ASN A 365 9.88 -6.79 3.57
N ILE A 366 9.63 -6.74 2.25
CA ILE A 366 10.22 -5.70 1.37
C ILE A 366 9.72 -4.30 1.75
N ARG A 367 8.47 -4.17 2.21
CA ARG A 367 7.92 -2.86 2.62
C ARG A 367 8.67 -2.30 3.84
N GLU A 368 9.00 -3.14 4.81
CA GLU A 368 9.80 -2.74 5.98
C GLU A 368 11.24 -2.39 5.59
N LEU A 369 11.87 -3.23 4.75
CA LEU A 369 13.20 -2.96 4.20
C LEU A 369 13.24 -1.63 3.46
N GLN A 370 12.28 -1.39 2.59
CA GLN A 370 12.14 -0.18 1.79
C GLN A 370 12.07 1.07 2.69
N HIS A 371 11.20 1.05 3.70
CA HIS A 371 11.07 2.16 4.65
C HIS A 371 12.34 2.38 5.48
N ALA A 372 13.01 1.30 5.90
CA ALA A 372 14.26 1.40 6.66
C ALA A 372 15.37 2.07 5.82
N ILE A 373 15.51 1.68 4.54
CA ILE A 373 16.48 2.28 3.63
C ILE A 373 16.12 3.74 3.31
N GLU A 374 14.85 4.04 3.04
CA GLU A 374 14.39 5.41 2.80
C GLU A 374 14.72 6.32 3.98
N LYS A 375 14.39 5.88 5.21
CA LYS A 375 14.72 6.60 6.44
C LYS A 375 16.23 6.84 6.58
N ALA A 376 17.04 5.80 6.36
CA ALA A 376 18.50 5.91 6.41
C ALA A 376 19.03 6.92 5.39
N VAL A 377 18.50 6.91 4.16
CA VAL A 377 18.87 7.87 3.13
C VAL A 377 18.49 9.30 3.53
N ILE A 378 17.29 9.52 4.06
CA ILE A 378 16.83 10.87 4.47
C ILE A 378 17.71 11.43 5.58
N LEU A 379 18.05 10.60 6.57
CA LEU A 379 18.80 11.02 7.77
C LEU A 379 20.32 11.08 7.55
N SER A 380 20.86 10.42 6.51
CA SER A 380 22.30 10.45 6.25
C SER A 380 22.78 11.84 5.82
N ASP A 381 23.98 12.21 6.25
CA ASP A 381 24.67 13.44 5.76
C ASP A 381 25.38 13.21 4.41
N GLY A 382 25.24 12.03 3.81
CA GLY A 382 25.87 11.60 2.57
C GLY A 382 27.03 10.62 2.78
N GLY A 383 27.42 9.90 1.71
CA GLY A 383 28.55 8.98 1.67
C GLY A 383 28.20 7.56 2.10
N MET A 384 28.47 7.18 3.34
CA MET A 384 28.31 5.81 3.82
C MET A 384 27.13 5.69 4.81
N ILE A 385 26.25 4.74 4.56
CA ILE A 385 25.18 4.37 5.52
C ILE A 385 25.78 3.37 6.51
N SER A 386 25.75 3.73 7.79
CA SER A 386 26.24 2.91 8.90
C SER A 386 25.19 1.91 9.41
N ALA A 387 25.63 0.93 10.19
CA ALA A 387 24.70 -0.01 10.80
C ALA A 387 23.71 0.67 11.79
N GLU A 388 24.09 1.81 12.37
CA GLU A 388 23.24 2.58 13.29
C GLU A 388 22.08 3.26 12.56
N ASP A 389 22.25 3.63 11.28
CA ASP A 389 21.25 4.27 10.44
C ASP A 389 20.11 3.30 10.06
N ILE A 390 20.37 1.99 10.11
CA ILE A 390 19.37 0.97 9.81
C ILE A 390 18.60 0.62 11.08
N ASP A 391 17.39 1.14 11.17
CA ASP A 391 16.45 0.80 12.22
C ASP A 391 15.58 -0.38 11.75
N GLY A 392 15.82 -1.56 12.28
CA GLY A 392 15.06 -2.78 11.95
C GLY A 392 13.65 -2.81 12.53
N GLY A 393 12.93 -1.67 12.44
CA GLY A 393 11.59 -1.52 13.00
C GLY A 393 11.56 -1.73 14.52
N ASN A 394 10.78 -0.95 15.23
CA ASN A 394 10.60 -1.19 16.67
C ASN A 394 10.23 -2.66 16.87
N GLN A 395 11.14 -3.43 17.44
CA GLN A 395 10.82 -4.71 18.05
C GLN A 395 9.91 -4.46 19.26
N GLN A 396 8.72 -3.94 19.03
CA GLN A 396 7.63 -4.36 19.87
C GLN A 396 7.57 -5.88 19.64
N LYS A 397 8.10 -6.59 20.63
CA LYS A 397 7.85 -8.01 20.79
C LYS A 397 6.39 -8.24 20.40
N ARG A 398 6.15 -8.64 19.15
CA ARG A 398 4.98 -9.45 18.90
C ARG A 398 5.23 -10.66 19.77
N GLU A 399 4.54 -10.67 20.91
CA GLU A 399 4.43 -11.85 21.72
C GLU A 399 4.29 -13.00 20.73
N LYS A 400 5.17 -14.00 20.88
CA LYS A 400 5.07 -15.25 20.14
C LYS A 400 3.59 -15.62 20.12
N PRO A 401 3.05 -16.09 19.00
CA PRO A 401 1.70 -16.66 19.02
C PRO A 401 1.63 -17.54 20.24
N LEU A 402 0.58 -17.41 21.03
CA LEU A 402 0.31 -18.26 22.19
C LEU A 402 0.57 -19.71 21.75
N GLU A 403 1.75 -20.22 22.06
CA GLU A 403 2.04 -21.63 21.95
C GLU A 403 1.06 -22.30 22.89
N GLU A 404 0.22 -23.15 22.32
CA GLU A 404 -0.66 -24.09 22.97
C GLU A 404 -1.55 -23.50 24.09
N VAL A 405 -2.84 -23.77 24.02
CA VAL A 405 -3.82 -23.41 25.04
C VAL A 405 -3.29 -23.89 26.39
N GLN A 406 -2.61 -22.98 27.10
CA GLN A 406 -2.07 -23.28 28.43
C GLN A 406 -3.23 -23.18 29.40
N THR A 407 -3.35 -24.17 30.26
CA THR A 407 -4.30 -24.13 31.35
C THR A 407 -4.01 -22.95 32.28
N LEU A 408 -5.00 -22.40 32.95
CA LEU A 408 -4.79 -21.34 33.94
C LEU A 408 -3.74 -21.73 34.99
N ASP A 409 -3.68 -23.01 35.37
CA ASP A 409 -2.70 -23.55 36.31
C ASP A 409 -1.26 -23.47 35.77
N GLU A 410 -1.05 -23.73 34.48
CA GLU A 410 0.28 -23.60 33.84
C GLU A 410 0.72 -22.14 33.71
N MET A 411 -0.19 -21.24 33.36
CA MET A 411 0.11 -19.80 33.31
C MET A 411 0.46 -19.26 34.71
N GLU A 412 -0.29 -19.68 35.73
CA GLU A 412 -0.04 -19.29 37.10
C GLU A 412 1.31 -19.82 37.61
N SER A 413 1.62 -21.08 37.32
CA SER A 413 2.90 -21.71 37.68
C SER A 413 4.09 -20.95 37.08
N ARG A 414 4.05 -20.65 35.79
CA ARG A 414 5.11 -19.87 35.10
C ARG A 414 5.25 -18.45 35.65
N MET A 415 4.13 -17.81 35.99
CA MET A 415 4.13 -16.45 36.53
C MET A 415 4.80 -16.43 37.92
N ILE A 416 4.49 -17.44 38.77
CA ILE A 416 5.13 -17.60 40.09
C ILE A 416 6.61 -17.87 39.92
N GLU A 417 7.01 -18.81 39.07
CA GLU A 417 8.43 -19.16 38.85
C GLU A 417 9.22 -17.95 38.35
N LYS A 418 8.70 -17.21 37.36
CA LYS A 418 9.32 -16.00 36.85
C LYS A 418 9.52 -14.95 37.95
N THR A 419 8.48 -14.71 38.76
CA THR A 419 8.53 -13.69 39.81
C THR A 419 9.49 -14.10 40.94
N ILE A 420 9.63 -15.41 41.26
CA ILE A 420 10.63 -15.93 42.20
C ILE A 420 12.04 -15.62 41.70
N ARG A 421 12.34 -15.86 40.42
CA ARG A 421 13.63 -15.55 39.80
C ARG A 421 13.94 -14.05 39.83
N GLU A 422 12.96 -13.21 39.42
CA GLU A 422 13.13 -11.75 39.44
C GLU A 422 13.31 -11.13 40.81
N CYS A 423 12.80 -11.77 41.85
CA CYS A 423 12.91 -11.32 43.25
C CYS A 423 14.00 -12.08 44.03
N GLU A 424 14.94 -12.75 43.34
CA GLU A 424 16.08 -13.48 43.94
C GLU A 424 15.67 -14.44 45.08
N GLY A 425 14.50 -15.06 44.95
CA GLY A 425 14.00 -16.02 45.92
C GLY A 425 13.35 -15.41 47.18
N ASN A 426 13.20 -14.09 47.28
CA ASN A 426 12.54 -13.46 48.42
C ASN A 426 11.01 -13.59 48.37
N LEU A 427 10.50 -14.67 49.00
CA LEU A 427 9.07 -15.02 48.94
C LEU A 427 8.12 -13.95 49.52
N SER A 428 8.61 -13.06 50.40
CA SER A 428 7.77 -11.96 50.90
C SER A 428 7.55 -10.88 49.84
N VAL A 429 8.59 -10.57 49.07
CA VAL A 429 8.51 -9.62 47.94
C VAL A 429 7.69 -10.23 46.78
N VAL A 430 7.88 -11.53 46.50
CA VAL A 430 7.12 -12.28 45.49
C VAL A 430 5.64 -12.25 45.81
N ALA A 431 5.23 -12.56 47.06
CA ALA A 431 3.84 -12.54 47.47
C ALA A 431 3.19 -11.17 47.32
N ALA A 432 3.90 -10.10 47.74
CA ALA A 432 3.47 -8.73 47.61
C ALA A 432 3.28 -8.33 46.11
N ARG A 433 4.23 -8.72 45.24
CA ARG A 433 4.21 -8.39 43.80
C ARG A 433 3.13 -9.14 43.06
N LEU A 434 2.80 -10.36 43.47
CA LEU A 434 1.71 -11.16 42.91
C LEU A 434 0.33 -10.82 43.51
N GLY A 435 0.27 -9.94 44.53
CA GLY A 435 -1.00 -9.55 45.16
C GLY A 435 -1.66 -10.66 45.98
N ILE A 436 -0.87 -11.67 46.46
CA ILE A 436 -1.38 -12.81 47.23
C ILE A 436 -0.69 -12.88 48.61
N SER A 437 -1.33 -13.60 49.54
CA SER A 437 -0.74 -13.83 50.83
C SER A 437 0.46 -14.76 50.72
N ARG A 438 1.47 -14.60 51.64
CA ARG A 438 2.63 -15.48 51.69
C ARG A 438 2.24 -16.95 51.89
N GLN A 439 1.18 -17.21 52.65
CA GLN A 439 0.67 -18.56 52.85
C GLN A 439 0.06 -19.14 51.54
N THR A 440 -0.65 -18.34 50.79
CA THR A 440 -1.18 -18.72 49.46
C THR A 440 -0.04 -19.03 48.50
N LEU A 441 1.04 -18.23 48.50
CA LEU A 441 2.21 -18.48 47.70
C LEU A 441 2.88 -19.81 48.03
N TYR A 442 3.07 -20.12 49.29
CA TYR A 442 3.65 -21.42 49.72
C TYR A 442 2.80 -22.59 49.25
N ASN A 443 1.49 -22.51 49.39
CA ASN A 443 0.59 -23.56 48.93
C ASN A 443 0.67 -23.77 47.40
N LYS A 444 0.82 -22.69 46.65
CA LYS A 444 0.94 -22.75 45.18
C LYS A 444 2.31 -23.30 44.75
N ILE A 445 3.40 -22.88 45.38
CA ILE A 445 4.75 -23.44 45.16
C ILE A 445 4.73 -24.96 45.40
N LYS A 446 4.14 -25.41 46.51
CA LYS A 446 4.00 -26.84 46.81
C LYS A 446 3.12 -27.59 45.82
N ARG A 447 2.04 -26.94 45.31
CA ARG A 447 1.11 -27.53 44.32
C ARG A 447 1.79 -27.70 42.96
N TYR A 448 2.61 -26.75 42.55
CA TYR A 448 3.24 -26.72 41.22
C TYR A 448 4.65 -27.31 41.20
N GLY A 449 5.22 -27.67 42.35
CA GLY A 449 6.57 -28.26 42.46
C GLY A 449 7.70 -27.29 42.13
N LEU A 450 7.53 -26.02 42.44
CA LEU A 450 8.48 -24.93 42.21
C LEU A 450 9.45 -24.78 43.37
#